data_93f43ee84ba98cd87655ae2ddbbd4c17
#
_entry.id   93f43ee84ba98cd87655ae2ddbbd4c17
#
_cell.length_a   1.000
_cell.length_b   1.000
_cell.length_c   1.000
_cell.angle_alpha   90.00
_cell.angle_beta   90.00
_cell.angle_gamma   90.00
#
_symmetry.space_group_name_H-M   'P 1'
#
loop_
_entity.id
_entity.type
_entity.pdbx_description
1 polymer ?
#
loop_
_entity_poly.entity_id
_entity_poly.type
_entity_poly.pdbx_seq_one_letter_code
_entity_poly.pdbx_strand_id
1 'polypeptide(L)' 'MQQEKKLIIKALNKHKDRRKDAAKELGISERTLYRKIKEFEI' A
#
# COMPACT_ATOMS: atom_id res chain seq x y z
N MET A 1 -3.72 -15.56 -0.51
CA MET A 1 -3.50 -15.12 -1.88
C MET A 1 -2.78 -13.77 -1.92
N GLN A 2 -2.02 -13.52 -2.98
CA GLN A 2 -1.13 -12.36 -3.05
C GLN A 2 -1.75 -11.12 -3.71
N GLN A 3 -3.07 -11.13 -3.89
CA GLN A 3 -3.75 -10.02 -4.58
C GLN A 3 -3.60 -8.70 -3.84
N GLU A 4 -3.73 -8.71 -2.53
CA GLU A 4 -3.62 -7.49 -1.73
C GLU A 4 -2.21 -6.91 -1.83
N LYS A 5 -1.20 -7.76 -1.77
CA LYS A 5 0.18 -7.33 -1.91
C LYS A 5 0.41 -6.65 -3.27
N LYS A 6 -0.11 -7.24 -4.32
CA LYS A 6 0.04 -6.67 -5.66
C LYS A 6 -0.64 -5.31 -5.77
N LEU A 7 -1.81 -5.18 -5.18
CA LEU A 7 -2.54 -3.91 -5.19
C LEU A 7 -1.77 -2.82 -4.45
N ILE A 8 -1.17 -3.19 -3.33
CA ILE A 8 -0.38 -2.23 -2.55
C ILE A 8 0.84 -1.79 -3.34
N ILE A 9 1.56 -2.74 -3.93
CA ILE A 9 2.74 -2.43 -4.74
C ILE A 9 2.36 -1.53 -5.91
N LYS A 10 1.27 -1.84 -6.57
CA LYS A 10 0.79 -1.05 -7.69
C LYS A 10 0.48 0.39 -7.28
N ALA A 11 -0.21 0.54 -6.15
CA ALA A 11 -0.55 1.86 -5.65
C ALA A 11 0.70 2.65 -5.27
N LEU A 12 1.66 2.00 -4.62
CA LEU A 12 2.91 2.65 -4.25
C LEU A 12 3.69 3.11 -5.48
N ASN A 13 3.76 2.26 -6.49
CA ASN A 13 4.46 2.61 -7.73
C ASN A 13 3.77 3.76 -8.45
N LYS A 14 2.45 3.74 -8.48
CA LYS A 14 1.66 4.78 -9.11
C LYS A 14 1.89 6.14 -8.46
N HIS A 15 2.05 6.15 -7.14
CA HIS A 15 2.20 7.38 -6.37
C HIS A 15 3.66 7.64 -5.96
N LYS A 16 4.61 6.99 -6.62
CA LYS A 16 6.05 7.19 -6.36
C LYS A 16 6.39 7.01 -4.89
N ASP A 17 5.89 5.93 -4.31
CA ASP A 17 6.10 5.57 -2.90
C ASP A 17 5.54 6.57 -1.90
N ARG A 18 4.63 7.41 -2.33
CA ARG A 18 3.92 8.30 -1.41
C ARG A 18 2.83 7.51 -0.71
N ARG A 19 3.14 7.05 0.48
CA ARG A 19 2.24 6.16 1.22
C ARG A 19 0.90 6.79 1.52
N LYS A 20 0.90 8.09 1.81
CA LYS A 20 -0.34 8.81 2.07
C LYS A 20 -1.28 8.72 0.89
N ASP A 21 -0.76 8.98 -0.30
CA ASP A 21 -1.56 8.95 -1.52
C ASP A 21 -1.96 7.52 -1.87
N ALA A 22 -1.06 6.57 -1.70
CA ALA A 22 -1.36 5.17 -1.97
C ALA A 22 -2.45 4.65 -1.04
N ALA A 23 -2.39 5.01 0.24
CA ALA A 23 -3.41 4.61 1.20
C ALA A 23 -4.76 5.18 0.82
N LYS A 24 -4.77 6.42 0.39
CA LYS A 24 -6.01 7.08 -0.03
C LYS A 24 -6.62 6.37 -1.23
N GLU A 25 -5.79 5.98 -2.18
CA GLU A 25 -6.27 5.24 -3.35
C GLU A 25 -6.84 3.88 -2.95
N LEU A 26 -6.20 3.22 -2.01
CA LEU A 26 -6.63 1.91 -1.55
C LEU A 26 -7.81 1.97 -0.60
N GLY A 27 -8.20 3.16 -0.17
CA GLY A 27 -9.31 3.32 0.76
C GLY A 27 -9.00 2.90 2.17
N ILE A 28 -7.74 2.98 2.58
CA ILE A 28 -7.30 2.62 3.92
C ILE A 28 -6.51 3.77 4.53
N SER A 29 -6.30 3.72 5.86
CA SER A 29 -5.50 4.74 6.52
C SER A 29 -4.01 4.51 6.27
N GLU A 30 -3.20 5.58 6.41
CA GLU A 30 -1.76 5.46 6.30
C GLU A 30 -1.22 4.41 7.28
N ARG A 31 -1.74 4.43 8.48
CA ARG A 31 -1.32 3.50 9.52
C ARG A 31 -1.54 2.05 9.09
N THR A 32 -2.71 1.78 8.52
CA THR A 32 -3.02 0.45 8.02
C THR A 32 -2.07 0.06 6.89
N LEU A 33 -1.78 1.02 6.01
CA LEU A 33 -0.86 0.77 4.90
C LEU A 33 0.54 0.44 5.41
N TYR A 34 1.05 1.20 6.37
CA TYR A 34 2.36 0.93 6.95
C TYR A 34 2.44 -0.48 7.53
N ARG A 35 1.38 -0.88 8.25
CA ARG A 35 1.33 -2.20 8.83
C ARG A 35 1.37 -3.29 7.76
N LYS A 36 0.62 -3.09 6.69
CA LYS A 36 0.57 -4.06 5.61
C LYS A 36 1.89 -4.13 4.83
N ILE A 37 2.53 -3.00 4.64
CA ILE A 37 3.85 -2.97 3.99
C ILE A 37 4.83 -3.82 4.78
N LYS A 38 4.84 -3.66 6.09
CA LYS A 38 5.71 -4.44 6.95
C LYS A 38 5.34 -5.92 6.94
N GLU A 39 4.04 -6.20 6.99
CA GLU A 39 3.53 -7.57 6.99
C GLU A 39 3.91 -8.31 5.72
N PHE A 40 3.81 -7.64 4.57
CA PHE A 40 4.13 -8.23 3.29
C PHE A 40 5.61 -8.10 2.91
N GLU A 41 6.39 -7.45 3.72
CA GLU A 41 7.81 -7.24 3.48
C GLU A 41 8.10 -6.56 2.15
N ILE A 42 7.33 -5.54 1.88
CA ILE A 42 7.50 -4.75 0.66
C ILE A 42 8.58 -3.68 0.85
#